data_6035cc9c5656227cf5837b137c96dece
#
_entry.id   6035cc9c5656227cf5837b137c96dece
#
_cell.length_a   1.000
_cell.length_b   1.000
_cell.length_c   1.000
_cell.angle_alpha   90.00
_cell.angle_beta   90.00
_cell.angle_gamma   90.00
#
_symmetry.space_group_name_H-M   'P 1'
#
loop_
_entity.id
_entity.type
_entity.pdbx_description
1 polymer ?
#
loop_
_entity_poly.entity_id
_entity_poly.type
_entity_poly.pdbx_seq_one_letter_code
_entity_poly.pdbx_strand_id
1 'polypeptide(L)'
;IGVFCLLCPVIAANGPAIIGSLAMVLLAAYICYVVHAVVVYSLTVGTLGGVSPLKFFKGMLPAIMFAFSSASSVGTLPINLECTEKLGAKREIASFVLPLGATINMDGTAIYQGVCAIFIASCYGIHLTLSQMLTIVLTATLASIGTAGVPGAGMVMLAMVLTSVGLPVDGIALVAGVDRIFDMGRTTVNI
;
A
#
# COMPACT_ATOMS: atom_id res chain seq x y z
N ILE A 1 -14.40 -13.76 8.88
CA ILE A 1 -14.04 -14.62 10.03
C ILE A 1 -12.56 -14.41 10.38
N GLY A 2 -11.61 -14.61 9.43
CA GLY A 2 -10.17 -14.49 9.72
C GLY A 2 -9.76 -13.16 10.36
N VAL A 3 -10.20 -12.02 9.83
CA VAL A 3 -9.93 -10.69 10.39
C VAL A 3 -10.43 -10.57 11.84
N PHE A 4 -11.62 -11.08 12.11
CA PHE A 4 -12.18 -11.08 13.47
C PHE A 4 -11.30 -11.92 14.42
N CYS A 5 -10.90 -13.12 13.99
CA CYS A 5 -10.02 -13.98 14.79
C CYS A 5 -8.64 -13.37 15.07
N LEU A 6 -8.13 -12.53 14.19
CA LEU A 6 -6.85 -11.81 14.37
C LEU A 6 -7.01 -10.60 15.29
N LEU A 7 -8.14 -9.89 15.22
CA LEU A 7 -8.40 -8.72 16.07
C LEU A 7 -8.68 -9.08 17.53
N CYS A 8 -9.39 -10.18 17.79
CA CYS A 8 -9.76 -10.57 19.15
C CYS A 8 -8.54 -10.72 20.08
N PRO A 9 -7.47 -11.47 19.74
CA PRO A 9 -6.29 -11.57 20.59
C PRO A 9 -5.58 -10.22 20.79
N VAL A 10 -5.53 -9.37 19.76
CA VAL A 10 -4.91 -8.05 19.85
C VAL A 10 -5.67 -7.16 20.83
N ILE A 11 -7.00 -7.14 20.77
CA ILE A 11 -7.83 -6.38 21.70
C ILE A 11 -7.74 -6.97 23.11
N ALA A 12 -7.72 -8.29 23.24
CA ALA A 12 -7.61 -8.96 24.55
C ALA A 12 -6.28 -8.65 25.25
N ALA A 13 -5.17 -8.58 24.48
CA ALA A 13 -3.84 -8.30 25.01
C ALA A 13 -3.59 -6.81 25.31
N ASN A 14 -4.14 -5.91 24.49
CA ASN A 14 -3.82 -4.46 24.54
C ASN A 14 -4.99 -3.60 25.06
N GLY A 15 -6.13 -4.21 25.31
CA GLY A 15 -7.36 -3.51 25.71
C GLY A 15 -8.07 -2.78 24.56
N PRO A 16 -9.28 -2.24 24.79
CA PRO A 16 -10.09 -1.61 23.74
C PRO A 16 -9.47 -0.30 23.19
N ALA A 17 -8.55 0.33 23.90
CA ALA A 17 -7.86 1.54 23.46
C ALA A 17 -7.06 1.34 22.16
N ILE A 18 -6.61 0.10 21.88
CA ILE A 18 -5.88 -0.22 20.65
C ILE A 18 -6.72 0.04 19.40
N ILE A 19 -8.04 -0.05 19.48
CA ILE A 19 -8.95 0.21 18.35
C ILE A 19 -8.82 1.66 17.88
N GLY A 20 -8.71 2.61 18.80
CA GLY A 20 -8.48 4.02 18.46
C GLY A 20 -7.14 4.24 17.75
N SER A 21 -6.09 3.58 18.23
CA SER A 21 -4.76 3.65 17.61
C SER A 21 -4.73 3.01 16.24
N LEU A 22 -5.42 1.87 16.04
CA LEU A 22 -5.58 1.23 14.74
C LEU A 22 -6.39 2.08 13.76
N ALA A 23 -7.43 2.75 14.22
CA ALA A 23 -8.19 3.68 13.39
C ALA A 23 -7.34 4.89 12.95
N MET A 24 -6.51 5.43 13.85
CA MET A 24 -5.60 6.53 13.51
C MET A 24 -4.53 6.13 12.49
N VAL A 25 -3.91 4.97 12.64
CA VAL A 25 -2.89 4.52 11.67
C VAL A 25 -3.51 4.20 10.30
N LEU A 26 -4.73 3.64 10.27
CA LEU A 26 -5.49 3.45 9.03
C LEU A 26 -5.77 4.80 8.36
N LEU A 27 -6.28 5.76 9.11
CA LEU A 27 -6.54 7.10 8.59
C LEU A 27 -5.28 7.76 8.03
N ALA A 28 -4.16 7.67 8.76
CA ALA A 28 -2.88 8.20 8.31
C ALA A 28 -2.42 7.56 6.99
N ALA A 29 -2.52 6.24 6.86
CA ALA A 29 -2.17 5.54 5.64
C ALA A 29 -3.06 5.96 4.46
N TYR A 30 -4.37 6.05 4.66
CA TYR A 30 -5.30 6.48 3.62
C TYR A 30 -5.09 7.94 3.19
N ILE A 31 -4.76 8.83 4.12
CA ILE A 31 -4.34 10.20 3.78
C ILE A 31 -3.10 10.16 2.89
N CYS A 32 -2.08 9.36 3.25
CA CYS A 32 -0.87 9.22 2.44
C CYS A 32 -1.18 8.65 1.05
N TYR A 33 -2.06 7.63 0.93
CA TYR A 33 -2.48 7.08 -0.35
C TYR A 33 -3.17 8.13 -1.23
N VAL A 34 -4.10 8.89 -0.66
CA VAL A 34 -4.82 9.95 -1.40
C VAL A 34 -3.87 11.06 -1.81
N VAL A 35 -3.00 11.53 -0.91
CA VAL A 35 -2.00 12.56 -1.22
C VAL A 35 -1.08 12.09 -2.33
N HIS A 36 -0.56 10.86 -2.25
CA HIS A 36 0.30 10.29 -3.28
C HIS A 36 -0.42 10.22 -4.64
N ALA A 37 -1.62 9.65 -4.69
CA ALA A 37 -2.38 9.53 -5.93
C ALA A 37 -2.73 10.91 -6.52
N VAL A 38 -3.19 11.86 -5.70
CA VAL A 38 -3.60 13.19 -6.18
C VAL A 38 -2.39 14.03 -6.58
N VAL A 39 -1.30 14.00 -5.83
CA VAL A 39 -0.13 14.86 -6.11
C VAL A 39 0.78 14.20 -7.14
N VAL A 40 1.29 13.00 -6.84
CA VAL A 40 2.32 12.35 -7.66
C VAL A 40 1.75 11.91 -8.99
N TYR A 41 0.63 11.20 -9.00
CA TYR A 41 0.05 10.71 -10.25
C TYR A 41 -0.55 11.82 -11.11
N SER A 42 -1.16 12.85 -10.51
CA SER A 42 -1.62 14.00 -11.30
C SER A 42 -0.47 14.75 -11.95
N LEU A 43 0.64 14.91 -11.20
CA LEU A 43 1.83 15.57 -11.73
C LEU A 43 2.45 14.75 -12.87
N THR A 44 2.69 13.46 -12.66
CA THR A 44 3.33 12.58 -13.66
C THR A 44 2.47 12.42 -14.90
N VAL A 45 1.18 12.16 -14.76
CA VAL A 45 0.26 12.00 -15.89
C VAL A 45 0.10 13.32 -16.66
N GLY A 46 0.02 14.45 -15.95
CA GLY A 46 -0.12 15.76 -16.56
C GLY A 46 1.14 16.23 -17.29
N THR A 47 2.32 16.03 -16.69
CA THR A 47 3.59 16.52 -17.25
C THR A 47 4.23 15.55 -18.23
N LEU A 48 4.27 14.26 -17.91
CA LEU A 48 4.94 13.24 -18.74
C LEU A 48 3.97 12.51 -19.66
N GLY A 49 2.74 12.25 -19.19
CA GLY A 49 1.73 11.52 -19.96
C GLY A 49 0.94 12.39 -20.94
N GLY A 50 0.95 13.71 -20.76
CA GLY A 50 0.17 14.62 -21.62
C GLY A 50 -1.35 14.41 -21.54
N VAL A 51 -1.84 13.73 -20.48
CA VAL A 51 -3.24 13.43 -20.25
C VAL A 51 -3.72 14.23 -19.04
N SER A 52 -4.92 14.82 -19.14
CA SER A 52 -5.52 15.52 -18.00
C SER A 52 -5.71 14.56 -16.81
N PRO A 53 -5.28 14.92 -15.58
CA PRO A 53 -5.44 14.08 -14.40
C PRO A 53 -6.90 13.64 -14.17
N LEU A 54 -7.84 14.54 -14.40
CA LEU A 54 -9.26 14.22 -14.25
C LEU A 54 -9.73 13.15 -15.25
N LYS A 55 -9.26 13.23 -16.50
CA LYS A 55 -9.54 12.23 -17.54
C LYS A 55 -8.90 10.89 -17.17
N PHE A 56 -7.68 10.91 -16.62
CA PHE A 56 -6.98 9.73 -16.17
C PHE A 56 -7.74 9.01 -15.05
N PHE A 57 -8.04 9.69 -13.93
CA PHE A 57 -8.76 9.07 -12.82
C PHE A 57 -10.16 8.59 -13.21
N LYS A 58 -10.86 9.34 -14.06
CA LYS A 58 -12.17 8.92 -14.57
C LYS A 58 -12.08 7.68 -15.46
N GLY A 59 -11.04 7.60 -16.30
CA GLY A 59 -10.81 6.45 -17.17
C GLY A 59 -10.36 5.20 -16.41
N MET A 60 -9.59 5.39 -15.32
CA MET A 60 -9.10 4.31 -14.46
C MET A 60 -10.10 3.85 -13.40
N LEU A 61 -11.24 4.53 -13.25
CA LEU A 61 -12.22 4.22 -12.18
C LEU A 61 -12.64 2.75 -12.11
N PRO A 62 -12.90 2.03 -13.22
CA PRO A 62 -13.23 0.59 -13.14
C PRO A 62 -12.10 -0.24 -12.55
N ALA A 63 -10.84 0.03 -12.92
CA ALA A 63 -9.68 -0.65 -12.36
C ALA A 63 -9.49 -0.31 -10.88
N ILE A 64 -9.63 0.96 -10.50
CA ILE A 64 -9.58 1.45 -9.11
C ILE A 64 -10.61 0.71 -8.23
N MET A 65 -11.86 0.65 -8.66
CA MET A 65 -12.93 -0.02 -7.91
C MET A 65 -12.69 -1.52 -7.75
N PHE A 66 -12.21 -2.16 -8.81
CA PHE A 66 -11.89 -3.59 -8.75
C PHE A 66 -10.67 -3.86 -7.88
N ALA A 67 -9.60 -3.06 -7.99
CA ALA A 67 -8.42 -3.17 -7.14
C ALA A 67 -8.75 -3.00 -5.66
N PHE A 68 -9.57 -2.00 -5.33
CA PHE A 68 -10.03 -1.75 -3.98
C PHE A 68 -10.80 -2.95 -3.41
N SER A 69 -11.70 -3.57 -4.18
CA SER A 69 -12.50 -4.70 -3.70
C SER A 69 -11.71 -6.01 -3.63
N SER A 70 -10.86 -6.28 -4.64
CA SER A 70 -10.10 -7.53 -4.74
C SER A 70 -8.84 -7.55 -3.87
N ALA A 71 -8.22 -6.38 -3.68
CA ALA A 71 -6.88 -6.22 -3.11
C ALA A 71 -5.81 -7.08 -3.82
N SER A 72 -5.91 -7.18 -5.16
CA SER A 72 -4.99 -7.94 -5.99
C SER A 72 -4.61 -7.15 -7.25
N SER A 73 -3.35 -6.70 -7.35
CA SER A 73 -2.85 -6.03 -8.55
C SER A 73 -2.84 -6.96 -9.76
N VAL A 74 -2.47 -8.23 -9.55
CA VAL A 74 -2.50 -9.25 -10.60
C VAL A 74 -3.94 -9.54 -11.06
N GLY A 75 -4.88 -9.64 -10.11
CA GLY A 75 -6.30 -9.83 -10.43
C GLY A 75 -6.92 -8.65 -11.17
N THR A 76 -6.40 -7.43 -10.95
CA THR A 76 -6.88 -6.20 -11.59
C THR A 76 -6.31 -6.02 -13.01
N LEU A 77 -5.22 -6.71 -13.35
CA LEU A 77 -4.47 -6.52 -14.58
C LEU A 77 -5.31 -6.50 -15.87
N PRO A 78 -6.28 -7.41 -16.09
CA PRO A 78 -7.10 -7.38 -17.30
C PRO A 78 -7.91 -6.08 -17.44
N ILE A 79 -8.48 -5.59 -16.34
CA ILE A 79 -9.28 -4.35 -16.31
C ILE A 79 -8.37 -3.13 -16.48
N ASN A 80 -7.19 -3.17 -15.86
CA ASN A 80 -6.18 -2.12 -15.97
C ASN A 80 -5.71 -1.97 -17.42
N LEU A 81 -5.44 -3.08 -18.11
CA LEU A 81 -5.11 -3.09 -19.55
C LEU A 81 -6.21 -2.41 -20.37
N GLU A 82 -7.46 -2.82 -20.18
CA GLU A 82 -8.59 -2.25 -20.93
C GLU A 82 -8.76 -0.74 -20.68
N CYS A 83 -8.64 -0.30 -19.42
CA CYS A 83 -8.72 1.12 -19.06
C CYS A 83 -7.59 1.93 -19.70
N THR A 84 -6.37 1.40 -19.67
CA THR A 84 -5.18 2.06 -20.21
C THR A 84 -5.22 2.17 -21.72
N GLU A 85 -5.69 1.14 -22.44
CA GLU A 85 -5.91 1.18 -23.88
C GLU A 85 -6.97 2.24 -24.25
N LYS A 86 -8.06 2.33 -23.50
CA LYS A 86 -9.09 3.37 -23.69
C LYS A 86 -8.59 4.79 -23.46
N LEU A 87 -7.57 4.95 -22.62
CA LEU A 87 -6.90 6.23 -22.39
C LEU A 87 -5.92 6.62 -23.50
N GLY A 88 -5.62 5.70 -24.42
CA GLY A 88 -4.81 5.93 -25.61
C GLY A 88 -3.44 5.25 -25.62
N ALA A 89 -3.14 4.40 -24.64
CA ALA A 89 -1.90 3.63 -24.66
C ALA A 89 -1.96 2.54 -25.74
N LYS A 90 -0.84 2.32 -26.43
CA LYS A 90 -0.72 1.22 -27.40
C LYS A 90 -0.73 -0.13 -26.68
N ARG A 91 -1.51 -1.07 -27.19
CA ARG A 91 -1.69 -2.40 -26.60
C ARG A 91 -0.36 -3.15 -26.40
N GLU A 92 0.54 -3.07 -27.38
CA GLU A 92 1.85 -3.74 -27.29
C GLU A 92 2.67 -3.23 -26.09
N ILE A 93 2.61 -1.91 -25.82
CA ILE A 93 3.31 -1.30 -24.68
C ILE A 93 2.60 -1.65 -23.38
N ALA A 94 1.28 -1.48 -23.32
CA ALA A 94 0.49 -1.76 -22.12
C ALA A 94 0.61 -3.22 -21.68
N SER A 95 0.57 -4.17 -22.64
CA SER A 95 0.68 -5.61 -22.38
C SER A 95 2.06 -6.02 -21.81
N PHE A 96 3.08 -5.21 -21.99
CA PHE A 96 4.40 -5.44 -21.41
C PHE A 96 4.58 -4.69 -20.09
N VAL A 97 4.23 -3.40 -20.08
CA VAL A 97 4.50 -2.51 -18.93
C VAL A 97 3.61 -2.83 -17.74
N LEU A 98 2.31 -3.08 -17.94
CA LEU A 98 1.38 -3.27 -16.82
C LEU A 98 1.62 -4.57 -16.04
N PRO A 99 1.91 -5.74 -16.67
CA PRO A 99 2.31 -6.93 -15.92
C PRO A 99 3.60 -6.73 -15.12
N LEU A 100 4.57 -6.02 -15.69
CA LEU A 100 5.81 -5.68 -14.98
C LEU A 100 5.52 -4.73 -13.82
N GLY A 101 4.69 -3.71 -14.04
CA GLY A 101 4.25 -2.75 -13.02
C GLY A 101 3.51 -3.41 -11.86
N ALA A 102 2.72 -4.46 -12.12
CA ALA A 102 2.00 -5.19 -11.08
C ALA A 102 2.89 -5.80 -9.98
N THR A 103 4.20 -5.86 -10.20
CA THR A 103 5.20 -6.34 -9.22
C THR A 103 6.26 -5.30 -8.86
N ILE A 104 6.47 -4.29 -9.70
CA ILE A 104 7.50 -3.26 -9.49
C ILE A 104 6.89 -1.96 -8.98
N ASN A 105 5.72 -1.57 -9.49
CA ASN A 105 5.03 -0.36 -9.06
C ASN A 105 4.20 -0.62 -7.81
N MET A 106 4.86 -0.60 -6.66
CA MET A 106 4.28 -0.94 -5.36
C MET A 106 4.35 0.23 -4.37
N ASP A 107 4.03 1.43 -4.85
CA ASP A 107 4.10 2.68 -4.08
C ASP A 107 3.21 2.65 -2.84
N GLY A 108 1.98 2.14 -2.97
CA GLY A 108 1.07 1.96 -1.85
C GLY A 108 1.62 0.97 -0.81
N THR A 109 2.36 -0.05 -1.24
CA THR A 109 3.01 -1.00 -0.34
C THR A 109 4.17 -0.33 0.42
N ALA A 110 4.98 0.50 -0.24
CA ALA A 110 6.04 1.25 0.42
C ALA A 110 5.47 2.23 1.47
N ILE A 111 4.40 2.96 1.13
CA ILE A 111 3.69 3.85 2.07
C ILE A 111 3.16 3.06 3.27
N TYR A 112 2.49 1.94 3.04
CA TYR A 112 1.99 1.07 4.10
C TYR A 112 3.10 0.63 5.06
N GLN A 113 4.22 0.15 4.53
CA GLN A 113 5.35 -0.32 5.33
C GLN A 113 5.95 0.80 6.18
N GLY A 114 6.12 2.00 5.61
CA GLY A 114 6.63 3.16 6.35
C GLY A 114 5.69 3.59 7.48
N VAL A 115 4.39 3.71 7.20
CA VAL A 115 3.37 4.09 8.19
C VAL A 115 3.26 3.06 9.30
N CYS A 116 3.22 1.76 8.96
CA CYS A 116 3.16 0.69 9.96
C CYS A 116 4.43 0.59 10.81
N ALA A 117 5.62 0.79 10.24
CA ALA A 117 6.87 0.79 11.00
C ALA A 117 6.91 1.91 12.05
N ILE A 118 6.51 3.12 11.68
CA ILE A 118 6.42 4.26 12.61
C ILE A 118 5.36 3.99 13.70
N PHE A 119 4.21 3.44 13.32
CA PHE A 119 3.15 3.09 14.27
C PHE A 119 3.62 2.03 15.28
N ILE A 120 4.27 0.96 14.81
CA ILE A 120 4.80 -0.09 15.67
C ILE A 120 5.86 0.48 16.62
N ALA A 121 6.81 1.30 16.11
CA ALA A 121 7.79 1.97 16.96
C ALA A 121 7.10 2.77 18.08
N SER A 122 6.06 3.52 17.75
CA SER A 122 5.29 4.32 18.72
C SER A 122 4.59 3.44 19.78
N CYS A 123 4.01 2.30 19.36
CA CYS A 123 3.38 1.36 20.29
C CYS A 123 4.36 0.73 21.29
N TYR A 124 5.61 0.54 20.87
CA TYR A 124 6.67 0.00 21.74
C TYR A 124 7.46 1.10 22.48
N GLY A 125 7.06 2.38 22.36
CA GLY A 125 7.76 3.50 22.97
C GLY A 125 9.17 3.75 22.44
N ILE A 126 9.47 3.29 21.22
CA ILE A 126 10.76 3.43 20.57
C ILE A 126 10.79 4.72 19.77
N HIS A 127 11.69 5.63 20.14
CA HIS A 127 11.91 6.87 19.40
C HIS A 127 12.87 6.65 18.24
N LEU A 128 12.37 6.77 17.02
CA LEU A 128 13.15 6.62 15.81
C LEU A 128 14.03 7.86 15.58
N THR A 129 15.31 7.64 15.33
CA THR A 129 16.23 8.68 14.86
C THR A 129 15.97 9.00 13.38
N LEU A 130 16.43 10.17 12.92
CA LEU A 130 16.32 10.54 11.51
C LEU A 130 16.98 9.50 10.59
N SER A 131 18.13 8.94 11.00
CA SER A 131 18.81 7.87 10.25
C SER A 131 17.95 6.63 10.12
N GLN A 132 17.28 6.21 11.20
CA GLN A 132 16.36 5.06 11.15
C GLN A 132 15.14 5.35 10.26
N MET A 133 14.58 6.56 10.30
CA MET A 133 13.48 6.97 9.42
C MET A 133 13.89 6.90 7.94
N LEU A 134 15.08 7.39 7.60
CA LEU A 134 15.62 7.28 6.24
C LEU A 134 15.86 5.83 5.83
N THR A 135 16.35 4.99 6.76
CA THR A 135 16.50 3.55 6.52
C THR A 135 15.15 2.89 6.26
N ILE A 136 14.10 3.24 7.01
CA ILE A 136 12.73 2.74 6.77
C ILE A 136 12.27 3.11 5.36
N VAL A 137 12.43 4.37 4.95
CA VAL A 137 12.04 4.82 3.60
C VAL A 137 12.77 4.02 2.52
N LEU A 138 14.09 3.87 2.65
CA LEU A 138 14.89 3.14 1.68
C LEU A 138 14.52 1.66 1.63
N THR A 139 14.45 1.00 2.78
CA THR A 139 14.13 -0.44 2.87
C THR A 139 12.70 -0.73 2.47
N ALA A 140 11.72 0.13 2.84
CA ALA A 140 10.34 -0.01 2.39
C ALA A 140 10.22 0.12 0.87
N THR A 141 10.92 1.06 0.26
CA THR A 141 10.95 1.22 -1.19
C THR A 141 11.56 -0.01 -1.87
N LEU A 142 12.70 -0.49 -1.38
CA LEU A 142 13.35 -1.68 -1.95
C LEU A 142 12.53 -2.96 -1.72
N ALA A 143 11.96 -3.12 -0.53
CA ALA A 143 11.13 -4.29 -0.18
C ALA A 143 9.79 -4.29 -0.93
N SER A 144 9.26 -3.13 -1.30
CA SER A 144 8.03 -3.05 -2.09
C SER A 144 8.24 -3.55 -3.52
N ILE A 145 9.41 -3.29 -4.11
CA ILE A 145 9.79 -3.78 -5.44
C ILE A 145 9.89 -5.31 -5.39
N GLY A 146 9.12 -6.00 -6.19
CA GLY A 146 9.06 -7.46 -6.19
C GLY A 146 8.11 -8.09 -5.16
N THR A 147 7.36 -7.28 -4.41
CA THR A 147 6.25 -7.79 -3.61
C THR A 147 5.18 -8.38 -4.54
N ALA A 148 4.72 -9.59 -4.23
CA ALA A 148 3.69 -10.23 -5.05
C ALA A 148 2.39 -9.40 -5.04
N GLY A 149 1.77 -9.21 -6.21
CA GLY A 149 0.52 -8.45 -6.39
C GLY A 149 -0.73 -9.23 -5.94
N VAL A 150 -0.64 -9.91 -4.78
CA VAL A 150 -1.70 -10.72 -4.17
C VAL A 150 -1.98 -10.26 -2.74
N PRO A 151 -3.19 -10.50 -2.23
CA PRO A 151 -3.58 -10.08 -0.88
C PRO A 151 -2.62 -10.57 0.21
N GLY A 152 -2.26 -9.68 1.13
CA GLY A 152 -1.43 -10.00 2.30
C GLY A 152 0.08 -10.00 2.07
N ALA A 153 0.58 -9.92 0.84
CA ALA A 153 2.01 -9.98 0.55
C ALA A 153 2.83 -8.86 1.21
N GLY A 154 2.26 -7.66 1.34
CA GLY A 154 2.94 -6.51 1.96
C GLY A 154 3.27 -6.72 3.44
N MET A 155 2.45 -7.48 4.17
CA MET A 155 2.68 -7.78 5.58
C MET A 155 3.93 -8.65 5.80
N VAL A 156 4.21 -9.58 4.87
CA VAL A 156 5.43 -10.41 4.92
C VAL A 156 6.67 -9.53 4.74
N MET A 157 6.61 -8.56 3.83
CA MET A 157 7.73 -7.64 3.57
C MET A 157 7.91 -6.60 4.68
N LEU A 158 6.85 -6.30 5.45
CA LEU A 158 6.95 -5.41 6.62
C LEU A 158 7.95 -5.94 7.66
N ALA A 159 8.04 -7.26 7.84
CA ALA A 159 9.02 -7.88 8.74
C ALA A 159 10.46 -7.49 8.39
N MET A 160 10.79 -7.44 7.09
CA MET A 160 12.12 -7.03 6.62
C MET A 160 12.40 -5.56 6.97
N VAL A 161 11.41 -4.68 6.80
CA VAL A 161 11.56 -3.26 7.14
C VAL A 161 11.77 -3.07 8.63
N LEU A 162 10.99 -3.74 9.48
CA LEU A 162 11.12 -3.67 10.94
C LEU A 162 12.52 -4.14 11.39
N THR A 163 12.96 -5.28 10.85
CA THR A 163 14.27 -5.86 11.17
C THR A 163 15.41 -4.91 10.80
N SER A 164 15.30 -4.19 9.68
CA SER A 164 16.35 -3.28 9.21
C SER A 164 16.67 -2.13 10.17
N VAL A 165 15.74 -1.78 11.04
CA VAL A 165 15.88 -0.69 12.03
C VAL A 165 15.81 -1.18 13.47
N GLY A 166 15.85 -2.50 13.68
CA GLY A 166 15.84 -3.11 15.01
C GLY A 166 14.49 -3.03 15.73
N LEU A 167 13.38 -2.88 15.00
CA LEU A 167 12.04 -2.92 15.57
C LEU A 167 11.55 -4.35 15.79
N PRO A 168 10.74 -4.60 16.82
CA PRO A 168 10.21 -5.93 17.11
C PRO A 168 9.24 -6.39 16.01
N VAL A 169 9.55 -7.53 15.40
CA VAL A 169 8.73 -8.14 14.33
C VAL A 169 7.36 -8.59 14.86
N ASP A 170 7.27 -8.93 16.14
CA ASP A 170 6.00 -9.26 16.81
C ASP A 170 4.97 -8.12 16.74
N GLY A 171 5.42 -6.88 16.55
CA GLY A 171 4.56 -5.72 16.30
C GLY A 171 3.65 -5.85 15.07
N ILE A 172 3.97 -6.73 14.12
CA ILE A 172 3.12 -7.03 12.98
C ILE A 172 1.74 -7.53 13.43
N ALA A 173 1.68 -8.28 14.54
CA ALA A 173 0.43 -8.77 15.09
C ALA A 173 -0.57 -7.63 15.39
N LEU A 174 -0.10 -6.43 15.76
CA LEU A 174 -0.95 -5.27 16.02
C LEU A 174 -1.73 -4.83 14.77
N VAL A 175 -1.11 -4.85 13.61
CA VAL A 175 -1.71 -4.38 12.34
C VAL A 175 -2.36 -5.50 11.53
N ALA A 176 -2.01 -6.76 11.79
CA ALA A 176 -2.50 -7.92 11.04
C ALA A 176 -4.03 -8.03 11.00
N GLY A 177 -4.70 -7.66 12.09
CA GLY A 177 -6.16 -7.68 12.16
C GLY A 177 -6.87 -6.69 11.25
N VAL A 178 -6.19 -5.62 10.85
CA VAL A 178 -6.73 -4.57 9.95
C VAL A 178 -6.02 -4.55 8.60
N ASP A 179 -5.08 -5.47 8.35
CA ASP A 179 -4.27 -5.50 7.12
C ASP A 179 -5.13 -5.54 5.85
N ARG A 180 -6.29 -6.20 5.89
CA ARG A 180 -7.20 -6.22 4.73
C ARG A 180 -7.63 -4.82 4.31
N ILE A 181 -7.86 -3.91 5.24
CA ILE A 181 -8.26 -2.53 4.95
C ILE A 181 -7.08 -1.76 4.36
N PHE A 182 -5.87 -1.94 4.91
CA PHE A 182 -4.65 -1.39 4.28
C PHE A 182 -4.46 -1.91 2.86
N ASP A 183 -4.68 -3.21 2.66
CA ASP A 183 -4.48 -3.89 1.38
C ASP A 183 -5.38 -3.35 0.27
N MET A 184 -6.63 -3.05 0.59
CA MET A 184 -7.58 -2.41 -0.33
C MET A 184 -7.05 -1.05 -0.81
N GLY A 185 -6.57 -0.20 0.09
CA GLY A 185 -6.04 1.13 -0.23
C GLY A 185 -4.71 1.06 -0.99
N ARG A 186 -3.74 0.26 -0.50
CA ARG A 186 -2.42 0.15 -1.14
C ARG A 186 -2.49 -0.43 -2.54
N THR A 187 -3.36 -1.44 -2.76
CA THR A 187 -3.53 -2.05 -4.08
C THR A 187 -4.11 -1.05 -5.08
N THR A 188 -5.02 -0.19 -4.63
CA THR A 188 -5.57 0.88 -5.46
C THR A 188 -4.50 1.87 -5.93
N VAL A 189 -3.49 2.12 -5.11
CA VAL A 189 -2.36 2.97 -5.48
C VAL A 189 -1.37 2.22 -6.39
N ASN A 190 -1.19 0.92 -6.20
CA ASN A 190 -0.20 0.12 -6.92
C ASN A 190 -0.55 -0.18 -8.40
N ILE A 191 -1.82 -0.02 -8.81
CA ILE A 191 -2.28 -0.37 -10.17
C ILE A 191 -2.08 0.71 -11.21
#